data_c36af7cb5414ff2e2b16c188209d4b32
#
_entry.id   c36af7cb5414ff2e2b16c188209d4b32
#
_cell.length_a   1.000
_cell.length_b   1.000
_cell.length_c   1.000
_cell.angle_alpha   90.00
_cell.angle_beta   90.00
_cell.angle_gamma   90.00
#
_symmetry.space_group_name_H-M   'P 1'
#
loop_
_entity.id
_entity.type
_entity.pdbx_description
1 polymer ?
#
loop_
_entity_poly.entity_id
_entity_poly.type
_entity_poly.pdbx_seq_one_letter_code
_entity_poly.pdbx_strand_id
1 'polypeptide(L)'
;VEFKPISSVSGLDSAMTESRPYSRSWTVAGLLLAASDALQSRLGAVAVRGELSGFTRAASGHCYFTLKDGEGQAAVLRCAMFRRAAALLDFRPTDGQQVELRGRISVYEARGELQLVVESMERLGTGSLYELFMRTKARLEAAGLFDPARKRPISPYPSRIGVVTSLAAAALHDVLTAISRRAPHVRVVVYPAPVQGPEAPGQLAEAIRQAGLRAEVDTLIVCRGGGSLEDLWTFNDEQVVRAVATCAVPVVCGVGHETDTCLAELAADLRAPTPTAAAELATPRRRDELQRLERLWQLLGGITQRKLDG
;
A
#
# COMPACT_ATOMS: atom_id res chain seq x y z
N VAL A 1 60.80 12.00 20.56
CA VAL A 1 61.31 10.82 19.85
C VAL A 1 61.63 11.27 18.47
N GLU A 2 62.93 11.10 18.15
CA GLU A 2 63.68 11.63 17.02
C GLU A 2 63.17 11.21 15.64
N PHE A 3 63.09 12.18 14.75
CA PHE A 3 63.07 11.95 13.30
C PHE A 3 64.45 11.76 12.77
N LYS A 4 64.77 10.60 12.17
CA LYS A 4 65.96 10.39 11.34
C LYS A 4 65.61 10.69 9.92
N PRO A 5 66.42 11.47 9.19
CA PRO A 5 66.29 11.64 7.77
C PRO A 5 66.98 10.49 7.02
N ILE A 6 66.32 9.92 6.03
CA ILE A 6 66.94 8.97 5.07
C ILE A 6 67.39 9.76 3.85
N SER A 7 68.68 9.59 3.59
CA SER A 7 69.49 10.21 2.56
C SER A 7 69.11 9.74 1.15
N SER A 8 69.10 10.72 0.26
CA SER A 8 69.53 10.73 -1.17
C SER A 8 69.58 9.40 -1.94
N VAL A 9 68.68 9.28 -2.93
CA VAL A 9 68.98 8.60 -4.18
C VAL A 9 68.71 9.57 -5.31
N SER A 10 69.83 10.00 -5.91
CA SER A 10 69.92 10.70 -7.20
C SER A 10 69.54 9.72 -8.30
N GLY A 11 68.57 10.07 -9.11
CA GLY A 11 68.17 9.37 -10.30
C GLY A 11 67.32 10.31 -11.13
N LEU A 12 67.94 11.18 -11.87
CA LEU A 12 67.28 11.94 -12.92
C LEU A 12 66.72 11.00 -13.95
N ASP A 13 65.40 11.00 -14.07
CA ASP A 13 64.79 10.78 -15.38
C ASP A 13 63.73 11.82 -15.58
N SER A 14 64.03 12.77 -16.44
CA SER A 14 63.15 13.80 -16.95
C SER A 14 62.11 13.13 -17.86
N ALA A 15 61.01 12.59 -17.24
CA ALA A 15 59.81 12.36 -18.01
C ALA A 15 59.15 13.72 -18.24
N MET A 16 59.51 14.36 -19.34
CA MET A 16 58.79 15.45 -19.94
C MET A 16 57.32 15.00 -20.02
N THR A 17 56.47 15.63 -19.22
CA THR A 17 55.03 15.60 -19.39
C THR A 17 54.75 16.22 -20.75
N GLU A 18 54.70 15.40 -21.80
CA GLU A 18 54.17 15.79 -23.09
C GLU A 18 52.74 16.24 -22.87
N SER A 19 52.55 17.55 -22.77
CA SER A 19 51.27 18.18 -22.97
C SER A 19 50.85 17.82 -24.39
N ARG A 20 49.96 16.80 -24.50
CA ARG A 20 49.32 16.50 -25.78
C ARG A 20 48.67 17.79 -26.26
N PRO A 21 49.09 18.37 -27.38
CA PRO A 21 48.49 19.57 -27.93
C PRO A 21 47.02 19.24 -28.19
N TYR A 22 46.10 20.13 -27.79
CA TYR A 22 44.69 20.03 -28.15
C TYR A 22 44.58 19.91 -29.66
N SER A 23 44.42 18.66 -30.15
CA SER A 23 44.53 18.34 -31.57
C SER A 23 43.30 18.77 -32.38
N ARG A 24 42.26 19.33 -31.71
CA ARG A 24 41.02 19.73 -32.39
C ARG A 24 40.35 20.90 -31.65
N SER A 25 40.15 22.00 -32.35
CA SER A 25 39.30 23.09 -31.86
C SER A 25 37.84 22.76 -32.16
N TRP A 26 36.99 22.84 -31.13
CA TRP A 26 35.57 22.59 -31.24
C TRP A 26 34.78 23.90 -31.13
N THR A 27 33.66 23.99 -31.84
CA THR A 27 32.62 24.95 -31.49
C THR A 27 31.85 24.42 -30.28
N VAL A 28 31.20 25.29 -29.47
CA VAL A 28 30.39 24.86 -28.33
C VAL A 28 29.33 23.85 -28.74
N ALA A 29 28.59 24.15 -29.80
CA ALA A 29 27.57 23.23 -30.35
C ALA A 29 28.15 21.90 -30.79
N GLY A 30 29.30 21.95 -31.51
CA GLY A 30 29.98 20.74 -31.98
C GLY A 30 30.46 19.84 -30.83
N LEU A 31 30.96 20.44 -29.74
CA LEU A 31 31.38 19.69 -28.55
C LEU A 31 30.17 19.03 -27.83
N LEU A 32 29.06 19.78 -27.67
CA LEU A 32 27.86 19.26 -27.04
C LEU A 32 27.20 18.13 -27.84
N LEU A 33 27.19 18.24 -29.19
CA LEU A 33 26.77 17.17 -30.09
C LEU A 33 27.65 15.94 -29.94
N ALA A 34 28.95 16.08 -30.01
CA ALA A 34 29.88 14.97 -29.87
C ALA A 34 29.81 14.30 -28.49
N ALA A 35 29.57 15.07 -27.42
CA ALA A 35 29.33 14.54 -26.09
C ALA A 35 27.98 13.76 -26.02
N SER A 36 26.92 14.28 -26.63
CA SER A 36 25.64 13.61 -26.73
C SER A 36 25.75 12.28 -27.46
N ASP A 37 26.41 12.26 -28.62
CA ASP A 37 26.61 11.05 -29.42
C ASP A 37 27.46 10.01 -28.67
N ALA A 38 28.51 10.45 -27.97
CA ALA A 38 29.37 9.58 -27.17
C ALA A 38 28.59 8.94 -25.99
N LEU A 39 27.71 9.71 -25.33
CA LEU A 39 26.87 9.21 -24.27
C LEU A 39 25.82 8.22 -24.79
N GLN A 40 25.17 8.56 -25.91
CA GLN A 40 24.16 7.68 -26.51
C GLN A 40 24.77 6.36 -27.03
N SER A 41 25.94 6.42 -27.63
CA SER A 41 26.61 5.21 -28.15
C SER A 41 27.11 4.29 -27.03
N ARG A 42 27.48 4.84 -25.85
CA ARG A 42 28.00 4.05 -24.73
C ARG A 42 26.88 3.55 -23.78
N LEU A 43 25.90 4.37 -23.53
CA LEU A 43 24.84 4.05 -22.54
C LEU A 43 23.58 3.45 -23.18
N GLY A 44 23.28 3.84 -24.45
CA GLY A 44 22.05 3.39 -25.13
C GLY A 44 20.79 3.79 -24.40
N ALA A 45 19.84 2.85 -24.33
CA ALA A 45 18.67 2.96 -23.48
C ALA A 45 19.05 2.56 -22.05
N VAL A 46 18.67 3.38 -21.08
CA VAL A 46 18.96 3.17 -19.66
C VAL A 46 17.68 3.05 -18.85
N ALA A 47 17.75 2.28 -17.76
CA ALA A 47 16.75 2.29 -16.69
C ALA A 47 17.38 2.93 -15.44
N VAL A 48 16.71 3.93 -14.88
CA VAL A 48 17.21 4.68 -13.73
C VAL A 48 16.13 4.72 -12.66
N ARG A 49 16.50 4.42 -11.41
CA ARG A 49 15.61 4.44 -10.26
C ARG A 49 15.89 5.66 -9.40
N GLY A 50 14.85 6.19 -8.78
CA GLY A 50 14.97 7.30 -7.84
C GLY A 50 13.65 7.91 -7.46
N GLU A 51 13.72 8.96 -6.67
CA GLU A 51 12.58 9.71 -6.16
C GLU A 51 12.24 10.89 -7.06
N LEU A 52 10.95 11.04 -7.40
CA LEU A 52 10.45 12.19 -8.17
C LEU A 52 10.49 13.47 -7.32
N SER A 53 10.92 14.56 -7.93
CA SER A 53 10.91 15.88 -7.31
C SER A 53 10.64 16.97 -8.34
N GLY A 54 9.77 17.94 -7.99
CA GLY A 54 9.43 19.08 -8.85
C GLY A 54 8.65 18.68 -10.11
N PHE A 55 7.75 17.69 -10.01
CA PHE A 55 6.97 17.25 -11.17
C PHE A 55 6.02 18.32 -11.67
N THR A 56 6.19 18.72 -12.91
CA THR A 56 5.38 19.75 -13.57
C THR A 56 4.92 19.29 -14.95
N ARG A 57 3.63 19.41 -15.22
CA ARG A 57 3.05 19.17 -16.54
C ARG A 57 2.76 20.49 -17.22
N ALA A 58 3.47 20.77 -18.30
CA ALA A 58 3.27 21.99 -19.10
C ALA A 58 1.94 21.94 -19.89
N ALA A 59 1.44 23.09 -20.30
CA ALA A 59 0.24 23.19 -21.12
C ALA A 59 0.35 22.44 -22.46
N SER A 60 1.57 22.25 -22.98
CA SER A 60 1.88 21.42 -24.15
C SER A 60 1.71 19.91 -23.93
N GLY A 61 1.49 19.49 -22.67
CA GLY A 61 1.38 18.08 -22.26
C GLY A 61 2.71 17.39 -22.01
N HIS A 62 3.85 18.09 -22.14
CA HIS A 62 5.15 17.59 -21.74
C HIS A 62 5.30 17.66 -20.22
N CYS A 63 6.03 16.69 -19.64
CA CYS A 63 6.31 16.66 -18.20
C CYS A 63 7.81 16.93 -17.98
N TYR A 64 8.13 17.74 -16.99
CA TYR A 64 9.48 18.07 -16.55
C TYR A 64 9.57 17.82 -15.06
N PHE A 65 10.65 17.19 -14.63
CA PHE A 65 10.89 16.83 -13.25
C PHE A 65 12.36 16.50 -13.01
N THR A 66 12.71 16.28 -11.78
CA THR A 66 14.04 15.84 -11.36
C THR A 66 13.92 14.48 -10.68
N LEU A 67 14.84 13.57 -11.02
CA LEU A 67 15.02 12.31 -10.31
C LEU A 67 16.15 12.49 -9.31
N LYS A 68 15.91 12.17 -8.04
CA LYS A 68 16.89 12.19 -6.95
C LYS A 68 17.28 10.76 -6.60
N ASP A 69 18.54 10.55 -6.24
CA ASP A 69 18.96 9.27 -5.69
C ASP A 69 18.36 9.04 -4.29
N GLY A 70 17.77 7.86 -4.06
CA GLY A 70 17.13 7.50 -2.78
C GLY A 70 18.10 6.99 -1.72
N GLU A 71 19.35 6.65 -2.06
CA GLU A 71 20.31 5.96 -1.18
C GLU A 71 21.47 6.86 -0.71
N GLY A 72 21.20 8.09 -0.31
CA GLY A 72 22.17 8.88 0.46
C GLY A 72 23.22 9.63 -0.33
N GLN A 73 23.31 9.51 -1.64
CA GLN A 73 24.14 10.38 -2.49
C GLN A 73 23.29 11.53 -3.03
N ALA A 74 23.79 12.77 -2.92
CA ALA A 74 23.10 13.97 -3.40
C ALA A 74 23.15 14.08 -4.94
N ALA A 75 22.83 13.00 -5.66
CA ALA A 75 22.81 12.99 -7.12
C ALA A 75 21.40 13.35 -7.61
N VAL A 76 21.36 14.22 -8.61
CA VAL A 76 20.12 14.67 -9.24
C VAL A 76 20.24 14.58 -10.77
N LEU A 77 19.17 14.10 -11.41
CA LEU A 77 19.10 13.98 -12.87
C LEU A 77 17.86 14.70 -13.36
N ARG A 78 18.03 15.67 -14.27
CA ARG A 78 16.89 16.32 -14.92
C ARG A 78 16.24 15.39 -15.91
N CYS A 79 14.92 15.36 -15.93
CA CYS A 79 14.10 14.48 -16.75
C CYS A 79 13.10 15.28 -17.57
N ALA A 80 12.93 14.89 -18.83
CA ALA A 80 11.91 15.41 -19.72
C ALA A 80 11.12 14.24 -20.31
N MET A 81 9.81 14.22 -20.12
CA MET A 81 8.92 13.22 -20.69
C MET A 81 7.97 13.88 -21.68
N PHE A 82 8.05 13.49 -22.95
CA PHE A 82 7.24 14.10 -23.99
C PHE A 82 5.78 13.66 -23.92
N ARG A 83 4.86 14.50 -24.45
CA ARG A 83 3.42 14.30 -24.39
C ARG A 83 2.95 12.89 -24.76
N ARG A 84 3.56 12.27 -25.78
CA ARG A 84 3.19 10.92 -26.22
C ARG A 84 3.47 9.88 -25.13
N ALA A 85 4.62 9.93 -24.52
CA ALA A 85 4.99 9.04 -23.41
C ALA A 85 4.15 9.37 -22.14
N ALA A 86 3.98 10.66 -21.83
CA ALA A 86 3.20 11.11 -20.68
C ALA A 86 1.70 10.76 -20.78
N ALA A 87 1.17 10.53 -21.97
CA ALA A 87 -0.21 10.10 -22.18
C ALA A 87 -0.42 8.60 -21.92
N LEU A 88 0.66 7.82 -21.87
CA LEU A 88 0.61 6.37 -21.60
C LEU A 88 0.77 6.03 -20.11
N LEU A 89 0.95 7.04 -19.25
CA LEU A 89 1.01 6.83 -17.81
C LEU A 89 -0.35 6.35 -17.28
N ASP A 90 -0.34 5.25 -16.56
CA ASP A 90 -1.49 4.65 -15.89
C ASP A 90 -1.72 5.22 -14.47
N PHE A 91 -0.83 6.10 -14.00
CA PHE A 91 -0.93 6.76 -12.72
C PHE A 91 -0.61 8.26 -12.82
N ARG A 92 -0.96 9.02 -11.78
CA ARG A 92 -0.63 10.43 -11.63
C ARG A 92 0.65 10.57 -10.83
N PRO A 93 1.80 10.98 -11.43
CA PRO A 93 3.04 11.17 -10.70
C PRO A 93 2.92 12.30 -9.67
N THR A 94 3.48 12.09 -8.49
CA THR A 94 3.59 13.08 -7.41
C THR A 94 5.00 13.11 -6.85
N ASP A 95 5.39 14.26 -6.30
CA ASP A 95 6.69 14.42 -5.65
C ASP A 95 6.82 13.44 -4.47
N GLY A 96 8.03 12.92 -4.26
CA GLY A 96 8.31 11.92 -3.23
C GLY A 96 8.08 10.47 -3.66
N GLN A 97 7.51 10.22 -4.86
CA GLN A 97 7.31 8.86 -5.35
C GLN A 97 8.61 8.23 -5.86
N GLN A 98 8.84 6.97 -5.48
CA GLN A 98 9.90 6.15 -6.04
C GLN A 98 9.45 5.58 -7.40
N VAL A 99 10.27 5.80 -8.42
CA VAL A 99 9.97 5.37 -9.79
C VAL A 99 11.17 4.74 -10.47
N GLU A 100 10.90 3.86 -11.44
CA GLU A 100 11.86 3.43 -12.45
C GLU A 100 11.53 4.15 -13.77
N LEU A 101 12.50 4.88 -14.28
CA LEU A 101 12.42 5.59 -15.55
C LEU A 101 13.21 4.83 -16.59
N ARG A 102 12.64 4.60 -17.76
CA ARG A 102 13.35 4.09 -18.92
C ARG A 102 13.41 5.17 -19.99
N GLY A 103 14.58 5.36 -20.56
CA GLY A 103 14.78 6.41 -21.56
C GLY A 103 16.21 6.47 -22.04
N ARG A 104 16.58 7.61 -22.63
CA ARG A 104 17.91 7.86 -23.18
C ARG A 104 18.50 9.12 -22.61
N ILE A 105 19.80 9.04 -22.33
CA ILE A 105 20.56 10.22 -21.92
C ILE A 105 20.76 11.12 -23.12
N SER A 106 20.55 12.42 -22.95
CA SER A 106 20.76 13.46 -23.94
C SER A 106 21.34 14.71 -23.29
N VAL A 107 22.00 15.53 -24.10
CA VAL A 107 22.46 16.86 -23.69
C VAL A 107 21.50 17.88 -24.25
N TYR A 108 20.92 18.73 -23.38
CA TYR A 108 20.12 19.85 -23.80
C TYR A 108 21.02 20.99 -24.28
N GLU A 109 21.19 21.13 -25.58
CA GLU A 109 22.19 21.98 -26.21
C GLU A 109 22.06 23.45 -25.78
N ALA A 110 20.84 23.97 -25.62
CA ALA A 110 20.61 25.37 -25.26
C ALA A 110 21.19 25.76 -23.88
N ARG A 111 21.43 24.79 -22.98
CA ARG A 111 21.98 25.02 -21.64
C ARG A 111 23.22 24.17 -21.34
N GLY A 112 23.57 23.26 -22.21
CA GLY A 112 24.68 22.31 -21.99
C GLY A 112 24.44 21.35 -20.82
N GLU A 113 23.15 21.11 -20.46
CA GLU A 113 22.77 20.30 -19.32
C GLU A 113 22.47 18.86 -19.72
N LEU A 114 22.94 17.90 -18.91
CA LEU A 114 22.58 16.50 -19.04
C LEU A 114 21.12 16.29 -18.65
N GLN A 115 20.37 15.57 -19.48
CA GLN A 115 18.99 15.22 -19.18
C GLN A 115 18.66 13.77 -19.59
N LEU A 116 17.70 13.16 -18.92
CA LEU A 116 17.09 11.91 -19.34
C LEU A 116 15.81 12.22 -20.13
N VAL A 117 15.76 11.80 -21.38
CA VAL A 117 14.53 11.79 -22.18
C VAL A 117 13.78 10.51 -21.85
N VAL A 118 12.68 10.64 -21.09
CA VAL A 118 11.94 9.53 -20.53
C VAL A 118 10.93 8.99 -21.55
N GLU A 119 11.02 7.71 -21.84
CA GLU A 119 10.14 6.97 -22.75
C GLU A 119 9.02 6.23 -21.96
N SER A 120 9.34 5.71 -20.76
CA SER A 120 8.35 5.13 -19.84
C SER A 120 8.70 5.41 -18.39
N MET A 121 7.70 5.41 -17.53
CA MET A 121 7.82 5.58 -16.09
C MET A 121 6.92 4.54 -15.40
N GLU A 122 7.51 3.80 -14.47
CA GLU A 122 6.82 2.79 -13.67
C GLU A 122 7.01 3.12 -12.19
N ARG A 123 6.00 2.91 -11.36
CA ARG A 123 6.16 3.01 -9.90
C ARG A 123 7.09 1.91 -9.40
N LEU A 124 8.10 2.29 -8.64
CA LEU A 124 8.86 1.33 -7.86
C LEU A 124 8.00 0.88 -6.66
N GLY A 125 7.81 -0.42 -6.56
CA GLY A 125 7.06 -1.01 -5.45
C GLY A 125 5.78 -1.75 -5.85
N THR A 126 5.07 -1.36 -6.90
CA THR A 126 3.84 -2.07 -7.30
C THR A 126 4.12 -3.49 -7.78
N GLY A 127 5.16 -3.70 -8.58
CA GLY A 127 5.58 -5.05 -8.99
C GLY A 127 6.10 -5.89 -7.83
N SER A 128 6.94 -5.31 -6.98
CA SER A 128 7.47 -6.00 -5.79
C SER A 128 6.41 -6.27 -4.73
N LEU A 129 5.44 -5.35 -4.53
CA LEU A 129 4.32 -5.54 -3.61
C LEU A 129 3.38 -6.64 -4.13
N TYR A 130 3.08 -6.67 -5.42
CA TYR A 130 2.25 -7.73 -5.99
C TYR A 130 2.92 -9.11 -5.89
N GLU A 131 4.21 -9.21 -6.19
CA GLU A 131 4.97 -10.46 -6.02
C GLU A 131 5.00 -10.90 -4.54
N LEU A 132 5.21 -9.96 -3.62
CA LEU A 132 5.18 -10.23 -2.19
C LEU A 132 3.78 -10.68 -1.74
N PHE A 133 2.72 -10.03 -2.24
CA PHE A 133 1.33 -10.45 -2.01
C PHE A 133 1.10 -11.88 -2.48
N MET A 134 1.45 -12.20 -3.72
CA MET A 134 1.25 -13.53 -4.28
C MET A 134 2.06 -14.61 -3.54
N ARG A 135 3.30 -14.31 -3.18
CA ARG A 135 4.16 -15.21 -2.39
C ARG A 135 3.60 -15.46 -0.98
N THR A 136 3.15 -14.38 -0.31
CA THR A 136 2.55 -14.48 1.02
C THR A 136 1.23 -15.24 0.96
N LYS A 137 0.39 -14.94 -0.04
CA LYS A 137 -0.87 -15.65 -0.29
C LYS A 137 -0.63 -17.15 -0.45
N ALA A 138 0.25 -17.56 -1.35
CA ALA A 138 0.54 -18.97 -1.60
C ALA A 138 1.04 -19.71 -0.34
N ARG A 139 1.88 -19.05 0.47
CA ARG A 139 2.38 -19.62 1.72
C ARG A 139 1.27 -19.80 2.77
N LEU A 140 0.38 -18.82 2.92
CA LEU A 140 -0.73 -18.86 3.89
C LEU A 140 -1.84 -19.83 3.43
N GLU A 141 -2.06 -19.94 2.13
CA GLU A 141 -2.96 -20.91 1.52
C GLU A 141 -2.47 -22.34 1.73
N ALA A 142 -1.17 -22.59 1.50
CA ALA A 142 -0.54 -23.89 1.81
C ALA A 142 -0.61 -24.24 3.30
N ALA A 143 -0.62 -23.25 4.19
CA ALA A 143 -0.86 -23.41 5.63
C ALA A 143 -2.34 -23.63 5.99
N GLY A 144 -3.26 -23.64 5.00
CA GLY A 144 -4.70 -23.87 5.20
C GLY A 144 -5.45 -22.72 5.86
N LEU A 145 -4.90 -21.50 5.90
CA LEU A 145 -5.53 -20.38 6.62
C LEU A 145 -6.75 -19.81 5.88
N PHE A 146 -6.91 -20.11 4.60
CA PHE A 146 -8.03 -19.64 3.78
C PHE A 146 -9.08 -20.73 3.51
N ASP A 147 -8.93 -21.91 4.14
CA ASP A 147 -9.85 -23.04 3.94
C ASP A 147 -11.29 -22.62 4.33
N PRO A 148 -12.27 -22.75 3.41
CA PRO A 148 -13.67 -22.49 3.72
C PRO A 148 -14.23 -23.29 4.90
N ALA A 149 -13.69 -24.50 5.16
CA ALA A 149 -14.11 -25.34 6.28
C ALA A 149 -13.77 -24.73 7.65
N ARG A 150 -12.86 -23.76 7.73
CA ARG A 150 -12.52 -23.04 8.97
C ARG A 150 -13.51 -21.91 9.31
N LYS A 151 -14.24 -21.43 8.31
CA LYS A 151 -15.10 -20.25 8.46
C LYS A 151 -16.31 -20.57 9.34
N ARG A 152 -16.45 -19.79 10.39
CA ARG A 152 -17.51 -19.92 11.37
C ARG A 152 -18.69 -19.03 11.03
N PRO A 153 -19.91 -19.45 11.35
CA PRO A 153 -21.09 -18.61 11.20
C PRO A 153 -21.02 -17.41 12.14
N ILE A 154 -21.41 -16.25 11.63
CA ILE A 154 -21.59 -15.04 12.44
C ILE A 154 -22.82 -15.21 13.32
N SER A 155 -22.75 -14.75 14.59
CA SER A 155 -23.87 -14.82 15.52
C SER A 155 -25.08 -14.06 14.94
N PRO A 156 -26.24 -14.71 14.80
CA PRO A 156 -27.44 -14.05 14.32
C PRO A 156 -28.04 -13.06 15.34
N TYR A 157 -27.70 -13.21 16.62
CA TYR A 157 -28.21 -12.37 17.72
C TYR A 157 -27.08 -11.94 18.66
N PRO A 158 -26.15 -11.09 18.17
CA PRO A 158 -25.04 -10.66 19.00
C PRO A 158 -25.54 -9.72 20.11
N SER A 159 -25.03 -9.92 21.32
CA SER A 159 -25.22 -9.00 22.45
C SER A 159 -24.11 -7.94 22.48
N ARG A 160 -22.91 -8.35 22.04
CA ARG A 160 -21.73 -7.48 22.00
C ARG A 160 -20.95 -7.70 20.72
N ILE A 161 -20.53 -6.60 20.11
CA ILE A 161 -19.67 -6.61 18.91
C ILE A 161 -18.37 -5.90 19.25
N GLY A 162 -17.24 -6.56 18.96
CA GLY A 162 -15.92 -5.96 19.01
C GLY A 162 -15.60 -5.21 17.72
N VAL A 163 -14.89 -4.10 17.81
CA VAL A 163 -14.41 -3.35 16.64
C VAL A 163 -12.93 -3.07 16.79
N VAL A 164 -12.12 -3.59 15.89
CA VAL A 164 -10.68 -3.31 15.80
C VAL A 164 -10.46 -2.30 14.70
N THR A 165 -10.08 -1.10 15.05
CA THR A 165 -9.77 0.02 14.13
C THR A 165 -9.09 1.17 14.86
N SER A 166 -8.65 2.19 14.13
CA SER A 166 -8.13 3.42 14.72
C SER A 166 -9.26 4.29 15.29
N LEU A 167 -9.06 4.87 16.48
CA LEU A 167 -10.03 5.77 17.12
C LEU A 167 -10.32 7.03 16.30
N ALA A 168 -9.34 7.51 15.54
CA ALA A 168 -9.49 8.69 14.68
C ALA A 168 -10.06 8.38 13.29
N ALA A 169 -10.34 7.09 12.98
CA ALA A 169 -10.79 6.69 11.65
C ALA A 169 -12.28 6.96 11.44
N ALA A 170 -12.64 7.49 10.27
CA ALA A 170 -14.03 7.60 9.82
C ALA A 170 -14.76 6.25 9.86
N ALA A 171 -14.04 5.15 9.60
CA ALA A 171 -14.55 3.78 9.65
C ALA A 171 -15.19 3.42 10.99
N LEU A 172 -14.63 3.89 12.12
CA LEU A 172 -15.24 3.66 13.44
C LEU A 172 -16.62 4.36 13.54
N HIS A 173 -16.69 5.61 13.10
CA HIS A 173 -17.94 6.36 13.09
C HIS A 173 -19.00 5.70 12.21
N ASP A 174 -18.60 5.22 11.02
CA ASP A 174 -19.50 4.52 10.10
C ASP A 174 -20.06 3.23 10.71
N VAL A 175 -19.19 2.43 11.34
CA VAL A 175 -19.61 1.18 12.04
C VAL A 175 -20.56 1.50 13.19
N LEU A 176 -20.23 2.46 14.05
CA LEU A 176 -21.07 2.85 15.19
C LEU A 176 -22.42 3.37 14.73
N THR A 177 -22.45 4.19 13.67
CA THR A 177 -23.68 4.72 13.09
C THR A 177 -24.55 3.59 12.51
N ALA A 178 -23.95 2.65 11.78
CA ALA A 178 -24.66 1.52 11.21
C ALA A 178 -25.26 0.63 12.30
N ILE A 179 -24.49 0.28 13.34
CA ILE A 179 -24.96 -0.54 14.46
C ILE A 179 -26.08 0.17 15.24
N SER A 180 -25.92 1.45 15.58
CA SER A 180 -26.93 2.20 16.35
C SER A 180 -28.28 2.29 15.63
N ARG A 181 -28.28 2.41 14.31
CA ARG A 181 -29.49 2.46 13.49
C ARG A 181 -30.16 1.08 13.36
N ARG A 182 -29.36 0.03 13.27
CA ARG A 182 -29.81 -1.30 12.89
C ARG A 182 -30.14 -2.18 14.10
N ALA A 183 -29.29 -2.12 15.11
CA ALA A 183 -29.36 -2.95 16.31
C ALA A 183 -28.96 -2.14 17.57
N PRO A 184 -29.76 -1.15 18.01
CA PRO A 184 -29.41 -0.25 19.11
C PRO A 184 -29.26 -0.95 20.49
N HIS A 185 -29.65 -2.20 20.59
CA HIS A 185 -29.47 -3.01 21.80
C HIS A 185 -28.10 -3.66 21.91
N VAL A 186 -27.31 -3.68 20.78
CA VAL A 186 -26.00 -4.29 20.76
C VAL A 186 -24.97 -3.35 21.37
N ARG A 187 -24.17 -3.86 22.30
CA ARG A 187 -23.05 -3.11 22.89
C ARG A 187 -21.83 -3.21 21.99
N VAL A 188 -21.10 -2.12 21.84
CA VAL A 188 -19.86 -2.10 21.06
C VAL A 188 -18.66 -1.97 22.01
N VAL A 189 -17.67 -2.86 21.84
CA VAL A 189 -16.38 -2.84 22.51
C VAL A 189 -15.32 -2.48 21.48
N VAL A 190 -14.60 -1.39 21.68
CA VAL A 190 -13.56 -0.94 20.74
C VAL A 190 -12.19 -1.42 21.23
N TYR A 191 -11.45 -2.07 20.35
CA TYR A 191 -10.06 -2.46 20.53
C TYR A 191 -9.21 -1.54 19.62
N PRO A 192 -8.67 -0.44 20.16
CA PRO A 192 -7.99 0.54 19.36
C PRO A 192 -6.66 0.01 18.84
N ALA A 193 -6.44 0.14 17.54
CA ALA A 193 -5.16 -0.18 16.89
C ALA A 193 -4.94 0.74 15.69
N PRO A 194 -3.69 1.12 15.37
CA PRO A 194 -3.37 1.78 14.12
C PRO A 194 -3.66 0.84 12.95
N VAL A 195 -4.19 1.38 11.87
CA VAL A 195 -4.56 0.62 10.66
C VAL A 195 -3.66 0.92 9.47
N GLN A 196 -2.63 1.75 9.67
CA GLN A 196 -1.62 2.13 8.69
C GLN A 196 -0.32 2.53 9.38
N GLY A 197 0.78 2.48 8.63
CA GLY A 197 2.13 2.78 9.13
C GLY A 197 2.92 1.51 9.49
N PRO A 198 4.26 1.64 9.67
CA PRO A 198 5.16 0.50 9.79
C PRO A 198 4.93 -0.37 11.04
N GLU A 199 4.43 0.20 12.13
CA GLU A 199 4.15 -0.54 13.37
C GLU A 199 2.71 -1.09 13.44
N ALA A 200 1.86 -0.70 12.50
CA ALA A 200 0.45 -1.08 12.51
C ALA A 200 0.21 -2.60 12.47
N PRO A 201 0.95 -3.42 11.68
CA PRO A 201 0.70 -4.86 11.63
C PRO A 201 0.80 -5.55 12.99
N GLY A 202 1.85 -5.24 13.76
CA GLY A 202 2.07 -5.84 15.08
C GLY A 202 0.99 -5.43 16.09
N GLN A 203 0.63 -4.14 16.15
CA GLN A 203 -0.38 -3.63 17.07
C GLN A 203 -1.80 -4.10 16.69
N LEU A 204 -2.11 -4.17 15.40
CA LEU A 204 -3.39 -4.68 14.90
C LEU A 204 -3.56 -6.17 15.23
N ALA A 205 -2.51 -6.98 14.99
CA ALA A 205 -2.51 -8.39 15.34
C ALA A 205 -2.68 -8.61 16.84
N GLU A 206 -2.05 -7.76 17.68
CA GLU A 206 -2.20 -7.83 19.12
C GLU A 206 -3.62 -7.46 19.58
N ALA A 207 -4.22 -6.42 19.01
CA ALA A 207 -5.60 -6.03 19.32
C ALA A 207 -6.60 -7.16 18.97
N ILE A 208 -6.41 -7.84 17.83
CA ILE A 208 -7.23 -8.99 17.43
C ILE A 208 -7.05 -10.16 18.42
N ARG A 209 -5.81 -10.46 18.83
CA ARG A 209 -5.53 -11.51 19.81
C ARG A 209 -6.16 -11.21 21.16
N GLN A 210 -6.05 -9.97 21.63
CA GLN A 210 -6.68 -9.52 22.88
C GLN A 210 -8.18 -9.65 22.85
N ALA A 211 -8.84 -9.30 21.74
CA ALA A 211 -10.27 -9.50 21.56
C ALA A 211 -10.66 -10.98 21.66
N GLY A 212 -9.86 -11.86 21.01
CA GLY A 212 -10.04 -13.31 21.08
C GLY A 212 -9.83 -13.89 22.47
N LEU A 213 -8.80 -13.43 23.21
CA LEU A 213 -8.48 -13.88 24.56
C LEU A 213 -9.54 -13.46 25.58
N ARG A 214 -10.06 -12.24 25.48
CA ARG A 214 -11.13 -11.75 26.36
C ARG A 214 -12.46 -12.46 26.15
N ALA A 215 -12.71 -12.91 24.92
CA ALA A 215 -13.93 -13.62 24.53
C ALA A 215 -15.23 -12.94 25.06
N GLU A 216 -15.19 -11.62 25.17
CA GLU A 216 -16.30 -10.83 25.74
C GLU A 216 -17.29 -10.32 24.67
N VAL A 217 -17.01 -10.62 23.39
CA VAL A 217 -17.80 -10.21 22.22
C VAL A 217 -18.22 -11.43 21.41
N ASP A 218 -19.37 -11.35 20.76
CA ASP A 218 -19.94 -12.45 19.98
C ASP A 218 -19.41 -12.48 18.55
N THR A 219 -18.96 -11.32 18.05
CA THR A 219 -18.40 -11.13 16.71
C THR A 219 -17.39 -9.98 16.76
N LEU A 220 -16.30 -10.12 16.04
CA LEU A 220 -15.27 -9.10 15.92
C LEU A 220 -15.28 -8.50 14.50
N ILE A 221 -15.39 -7.19 14.40
CA ILE A 221 -15.25 -6.45 13.16
C ILE A 221 -13.82 -5.91 13.08
N VAL A 222 -13.09 -6.24 12.03
CA VAL A 222 -11.78 -5.65 11.71
C VAL A 222 -11.98 -4.78 10.49
N CYS A 223 -11.80 -3.47 10.65
CA CYS A 223 -12.14 -2.56 9.56
C CYS A 223 -11.19 -1.37 9.43
N ARG A 224 -11.18 -0.82 8.21
CA ARG A 224 -10.51 0.41 7.84
C ARG A 224 -11.35 1.14 6.79
N GLY A 225 -11.28 2.47 6.79
CA GLY A 225 -11.81 3.30 5.71
C GLY A 225 -10.99 3.18 4.43
N GLY A 226 -11.47 3.76 3.34
CA GLY A 226 -10.76 3.79 2.05
C GLY A 226 -9.37 4.41 2.17
N GLY A 227 -8.49 4.09 1.22
CA GLY A 227 -7.11 4.58 1.13
C GLY A 227 -6.38 3.95 -0.04
N SER A 228 -5.09 4.27 -0.19
CA SER A 228 -4.25 3.70 -1.24
C SER A 228 -3.94 2.21 -1.00
N LEU A 229 -3.46 1.52 -2.03
CA LEU A 229 -3.05 0.11 -1.95
C LEU A 229 -1.93 -0.10 -0.92
N GLU A 230 -1.01 0.86 -0.81
CA GLU A 230 0.06 0.87 0.17
C GLU A 230 -0.48 0.94 1.60
N ASP A 231 -1.52 1.72 1.78
CA ASP A 231 -2.20 1.86 3.07
C ASP A 231 -2.94 0.57 3.50
N LEU A 232 -3.44 -0.22 2.55
CA LEU A 232 -4.09 -1.51 2.79
C LEU A 232 -3.08 -2.62 3.10
N TRP A 233 -1.78 -2.35 2.89
CA TRP A 233 -0.73 -3.36 3.03
C TRP A 233 -0.66 -3.96 4.43
N THR A 234 -0.98 -3.19 5.47
CA THR A 234 -1.09 -3.67 6.85
C THR A 234 -1.93 -4.94 6.98
N PHE A 235 -3.00 -5.07 6.18
CA PHE A 235 -3.92 -6.22 6.20
C PHE A 235 -3.44 -7.39 5.33
N ASN A 236 -2.31 -7.23 4.63
CA ASN A 236 -1.60 -8.29 3.91
C ASN A 236 -0.44 -8.87 4.73
N ASP A 237 -0.15 -8.28 5.89
CA ASP A 237 0.90 -8.78 6.79
C ASP A 237 0.52 -10.14 7.39
N GLU A 238 1.47 -11.05 7.40
CA GLU A 238 1.27 -12.42 7.87
C GLU A 238 0.81 -12.48 9.34
N GLN A 239 1.31 -11.57 10.20
CA GLN A 239 0.93 -11.56 11.61
C GLN A 239 -0.55 -11.21 11.78
N VAL A 240 -1.07 -10.26 10.98
CA VAL A 240 -2.48 -9.86 10.99
C VAL A 240 -3.36 -10.99 10.46
N VAL A 241 -2.97 -11.60 9.32
CA VAL A 241 -3.71 -12.71 8.72
C VAL A 241 -3.81 -13.90 9.68
N ARG A 242 -2.70 -14.24 10.34
CA ARG A 242 -2.68 -15.31 11.34
C ARG A 242 -3.54 -14.97 12.57
N ALA A 243 -3.47 -13.73 13.06
CA ALA A 243 -4.30 -13.29 14.18
C ALA A 243 -5.80 -13.38 13.85
N VAL A 244 -6.20 -12.98 12.64
CA VAL A 244 -7.59 -13.12 12.15
C VAL A 244 -7.99 -14.59 12.08
N ALA A 245 -7.19 -15.44 11.43
CA ALA A 245 -7.49 -16.85 11.26
C ALA A 245 -7.57 -17.63 12.58
N THR A 246 -6.80 -17.26 13.60
CA THR A 246 -6.72 -17.95 14.89
C THR A 246 -7.56 -17.28 16.00
N CYS A 247 -8.24 -16.18 15.69
CA CYS A 247 -9.11 -15.52 16.64
C CYS A 247 -10.18 -16.47 17.16
N ALA A 248 -10.40 -16.52 18.48
CA ALA A 248 -11.42 -17.39 19.09
C ALA A 248 -12.85 -16.95 18.75
N VAL A 249 -13.05 -15.66 18.45
CA VAL A 249 -14.34 -15.04 18.10
C VAL A 249 -14.45 -14.97 16.57
N PRO A 250 -15.64 -15.21 15.97
CA PRO A 250 -15.86 -15.03 14.54
C PRO A 250 -15.52 -13.60 14.08
N VAL A 251 -14.80 -13.49 12.97
CA VAL A 251 -14.27 -12.22 12.46
C VAL A 251 -14.97 -11.82 11.16
N VAL A 252 -15.49 -10.60 11.12
CA VAL A 252 -15.95 -9.92 9.90
C VAL A 252 -14.90 -8.89 9.50
N CYS A 253 -14.31 -9.04 8.33
CA CYS A 253 -13.30 -8.11 7.82
C CYS A 253 -13.92 -7.17 6.77
N GLY A 254 -13.82 -5.85 7.02
CA GLY A 254 -14.37 -4.80 6.16
C GLY A 254 -13.31 -3.75 5.85
N VAL A 255 -12.30 -4.11 5.03
CA VAL A 255 -11.11 -3.29 4.78
C VAL A 255 -11.02 -2.83 3.33
N GLY A 256 -11.30 -3.73 2.37
CA GLY A 256 -11.15 -3.48 0.95
C GLY A 256 -12.36 -2.81 0.30
N HIS A 257 -12.18 -2.35 -0.93
CA HIS A 257 -13.27 -2.07 -1.86
C HIS A 257 -13.62 -3.36 -2.64
N GLU A 258 -14.68 -3.34 -3.45
CA GLU A 258 -15.11 -4.52 -4.21
C GLU A 258 -14.00 -5.13 -5.08
N THR A 259 -13.09 -4.30 -5.58
CA THR A 259 -11.99 -4.68 -6.48
C THR A 259 -10.72 -5.16 -5.78
N ASP A 260 -10.46 -4.71 -4.55
CA ASP A 260 -9.17 -4.92 -3.89
C ASP A 260 -9.33 -5.80 -2.64
N THR A 261 -9.04 -7.08 -2.78
CA THR A 261 -9.12 -8.05 -1.67
C THR A 261 -7.78 -8.14 -0.94
N CYS A 262 -7.78 -7.95 0.38
CA CYS A 262 -6.60 -8.18 1.22
C CYS A 262 -6.56 -9.60 1.80
N LEU A 263 -5.36 -10.07 2.23
CA LEU A 263 -5.18 -11.42 2.76
C LEU A 263 -5.93 -11.65 4.09
N ALA A 264 -6.10 -10.61 4.91
CA ALA A 264 -6.88 -10.70 6.14
C ALA A 264 -8.36 -11.00 5.85
N GLU A 265 -8.92 -10.48 4.75
CA GLU A 265 -10.29 -10.79 4.33
C GLU A 265 -10.45 -12.25 3.88
N LEU A 266 -9.43 -12.83 3.25
CA LEU A 266 -9.44 -14.25 2.88
C LEU A 266 -9.45 -15.15 4.11
N ALA A 267 -8.76 -14.74 5.19
CA ALA A 267 -8.66 -15.49 6.44
C ALA A 267 -9.87 -15.28 7.38
N ALA A 268 -10.61 -14.19 7.23
CA ALA A 268 -11.78 -13.87 8.04
C ALA A 268 -12.93 -14.86 7.80
N ASP A 269 -13.80 -15.02 8.79
CA ASP A 269 -15.01 -15.84 8.68
C ASP A 269 -15.98 -15.26 7.64
N LEU A 270 -16.07 -13.93 7.58
CA LEU A 270 -16.91 -13.22 6.60
C LEU A 270 -16.20 -11.97 6.07
N ARG A 271 -16.25 -11.78 4.75
CA ARG A 271 -15.79 -10.58 4.08
C ARG A 271 -16.92 -9.57 3.91
N ALA A 272 -16.61 -8.29 4.12
CA ALA A 272 -17.48 -7.17 3.81
C ALA A 272 -16.76 -6.15 2.92
N PRO A 273 -17.44 -5.52 1.95
CA PRO A 273 -16.80 -4.56 1.04
C PRO A 273 -16.48 -3.21 1.69
N THR A 274 -17.10 -2.90 2.83
CA THR A 274 -16.91 -1.63 3.56
C THR A 274 -17.09 -1.82 5.05
N PRO A 275 -16.61 -0.87 5.90
CA PRO A 275 -16.88 -0.88 7.33
C PRO A 275 -18.38 -0.88 7.67
N THR A 276 -19.18 -0.11 6.94
CA THR A 276 -20.64 -0.07 7.09
C THR A 276 -21.26 -1.43 6.77
N ALA A 277 -20.84 -2.07 5.67
CA ALA A 277 -21.32 -3.40 5.30
C ALA A 277 -20.91 -4.46 6.34
N ALA A 278 -19.70 -4.35 6.93
CA ALA A 278 -19.26 -5.23 8.01
C ALA A 278 -20.19 -5.13 9.24
N ALA A 279 -20.55 -3.91 9.63
CA ALA A 279 -21.51 -3.67 10.70
C ALA A 279 -22.90 -4.25 10.37
N GLU A 280 -23.34 -4.12 9.13
CA GLU A 280 -24.60 -4.64 8.66
C GLU A 280 -24.65 -6.18 8.63
N LEU A 281 -23.58 -6.83 8.25
CA LEU A 281 -23.45 -8.29 8.22
C LEU A 281 -23.32 -8.87 9.64
N ALA A 282 -22.73 -8.11 10.57
CA ALA A 282 -22.57 -8.51 11.95
C ALA A 282 -23.82 -8.27 12.81
N THR A 283 -24.86 -7.58 12.32
CA THR A 283 -26.04 -7.21 13.09
C THR A 283 -27.35 -7.60 12.41
N PRO A 284 -28.35 -8.13 13.16
CA PRO A 284 -29.67 -8.35 12.61
C PRO A 284 -30.37 -7.02 12.33
N ARG A 285 -31.34 -7.02 11.41
CA ARG A 285 -32.22 -5.88 11.21
C ARG A 285 -33.33 -5.90 12.29
N ARG A 286 -33.34 -4.93 13.18
CA ARG A 286 -34.38 -4.79 14.22
C ARG A 286 -35.80 -4.96 13.66
N ARG A 287 -36.07 -4.37 12.48
CA ARG A 287 -37.39 -4.45 11.85
C ARG A 287 -37.78 -5.88 11.50
N ASP A 288 -36.83 -6.64 10.95
CA ASP A 288 -37.10 -8.02 10.53
C ASP A 288 -37.32 -8.92 11.73
N GLU A 289 -36.59 -8.67 12.83
CA GLU A 289 -36.76 -9.39 14.09
C GLU A 289 -38.12 -9.08 14.78
N LEU A 290 -38.53 -7.82 14.76
CA LEU A 290 -39.87 -7.45 15.28
C LEU A 290 -40.97 -8.12 14.46
N GLN A 291 -40.88 -8.13 13.15
CA GLN A 291 -41.85 -8.83 12.29
C GLN A 291 -41.87 -10.35 12.57
N ARG A 292 -40.72 -10.94 12.83
CA ARG A 292 -40.61 -12.36 13.18
C ARG A 292 -41.27 -12.66 14.52
N LEU A 293 -41.04 -11.81 15.52
CA LEU A 293 -41.68 -11.91 16.82
C LEU A 293 -43.22 -11.76 16.74
N GLU A 294 -43.71 -10.80 15.95
CA GLU A 294 -45.14 -10.62 15.70
C GLU A 294 -45.79 -11.87 15.10
N ARG A 295 -45.12 -12.47 14.06
CA ARG A 295 -45.61 -13.71 13.45
C ARG A 295 -45.66 -14.86 14.46
N LEU A 296 -44.60 -15.03 15.27
CA LEU A 296 -44.54 -16.06 16.28
C LEU A 296 -45.63 -15.87 17.34
N TRP A 297 -45.88 -14.61 17.76
CA TRP A 297 -46.94 -14.25 18.71
C TRP A 297 -48.31 -14.60 18.16
N GLN A 298 -48.61 -14.28 16.90
CA GLN A 298 -49.88 -14.63 16.23
C GLN A 298 -50.06 -16.15 16.12
N LEU A 299 -49.01 -16.90 15.80
CA LEU A 299 -49.08 -18.38 15.77
C LEU A 299 -49.36 -18.97 17.12
N LEU A 300 -48.73 -18.49 18.18
CA LEU A 300 -48.94 -18.94 19.55
C LEU A 300 -50.37 -18.63 19.99
N GLY A 301 -50.87 -17.42 19.75
CA GLY A 301 -52.23 -17.02 20.03
C GLY A 301 -53.27 -17.92 19.34
N GLY A 302 -53.05 -18.23 18.05
CA GLY A 302 -53.93 -19.13 17.30
C GLY A 302 -53.91 -20.59 17.78
N ILE A 303 -52.79 -21.06 18.33
CA ILE A 303 -52.66 -22.40 18.90
C ILE A 303 -53.40 -22.43 20.25
N THR A 304 -53.23 -21.39 21.07
CA THR A 304 -53.85 -21.29 22.40
C THR A 304 -55.36 -21.22 22.27
N GLN A 305 -55.88 -20.40 21.34
CA GLN A 305 -57.31 -20.28 21.08
C GLN A 305 -57.91 -21.62 20.66
N ARG A 306 -57.29 -22.33 19.72
CA ARG A 306 -57.77 -23.66 19.28
C ARG A 306 -57.80 -24.72 20.40
N LYS A 307 -56.89 -24.60 21.40
CA LYS A 307 -56.91 -25.50 22.57
C LYS A 307 -57.96 -25.14 23.64
N LEU A 308 -58.41 -23.89 23.61
CA LEU A 308 -59.46 -23.42 24.52
C LEU A 308 -60.87 -23.66 23.96
N ASP A 309 -61.00 -23.72 22.63
CA ASP A 309 -62.28 -23.92 21.92
C ASP A 309 -62.60 -25.39 21.65
N GLY A 310 -61.71 -26.35 21.94
CA GLY A 310 -61.90 -27.80 21.79
C GLY A 310 -61.81 -28.54 23.12
#